data_f9801576dd0d5d598fe183a1234e0376
#
_entry.id   f9801576dd0d5d598fe183a1234e0376
#
_cell.length_a   1.000
_cell.length_b   1.000
_cell.length_c   1.000
_cell.angle_alpha   90.00
_cell.angle_beta   90.00
_cell.angle_gamma   90.00
#
_symmetry.space_group_name_H-M   'P 1'
#
loop_
_entity.id
_entity.type
_entity.pdbx_description
1 polymer ?
#
loop_
_entity_poly.entity_id
_entity_poly.type
_entity_poly.pdbx_seq_one_letter_code
_entity_poly.pdbx_strand_id
1 'polypeptide(L)'
;SPVSMLMIHNPMTAAFGNSDEMQKAIKMLGSVKDSIINAYEIKTGLSRAKLSHLMDAETWMDANKAVELGFADEIMQRNSESEEVPTPAVSMLYSKANVVNSLMEKIAAKCAIEPKPAVPERTGRSVDELRAKLNTIKNYI
;
A
#
# COMPACT_ATOMS: atom_id res chain seq x y z
N SER A 1 4.97 -8.07 -18.23
CA SER A 1 5.47 -9.46 -18.24
C SER A 1 4.93 -10.21 -19.46
N PRO A 2 5.68 -11.17 -20.06
CA PRO A 2 5.20 -11.94 -21.23
C PRO A 2 3.94 -12.76 -20.93
N VAL A 3 3.71 -13.12 -19.68
CA VAL A 3 2.54 -13.92 -19.25
C VAL A 3 1.42 -13.09 -18.66
N SER A 4 1.50 -11.77 -18.78
CA SER A 4 0.45 -10.88 -18.27
C SER A 4 -0.79 -10.93 -19.14
N MET A 5 -1.95 -10.85 -18.49
CA MET A 5 -3.24 -10.67 -19.15
C MET A 5 -3.82 -9.32 -18.75
N LEU A 6 -4.41 -8.61 -19.70
CA LEU A 6 -5.15 -7.38 -19.51
C LEU A 6 -6.60 -7.60 -19.91
N MET A 7 -7.53 -7.11 -19.09
CA MET A 7 -8.95 -7.11 -19.42
C MET A 7 -9.50 -5.70 -19.31
N ILE A 8 -10.29 -5.31 -20.31
CA ILE A 8 -11.03 -4.05 -20.31
C ILE A 8 -12.52 -4.33 -20.33
N HIS A 9 -13.26 -3.62 -19.49
CA HIS A 9 -14.69 -3.82 -19.33
C HIS A 9 -15.40 -2.50 -18.99
N ASN A 10 -16.72 -2.52 -19.05
CA ASN A 10 -17.53 -1.38 -18.62
C ASN A 10 -17.47 -1.19 -17.10
N PRO A 11 -17.59 0.05 -16.61
CA PRO A 11 -17.71 0.29 -15.19
C PRO A 11 -18.97 -0.35 -14.62
N MET A 12 -18.89 -0.87 -13.41
CA MET A 12 -20.01 -1.48 -12.70
C MET A 12 -20.22 -0.81 -11.34
N THR A 13 -21.45 -0.78 -10.88
CA THR A 13 -21.82 -0.33 -9.54
C THR A 13 -23.01 -1.11 -9.02
N ALA A 14 -23.20 -1.10 -7.72
CA ALA A 14 -24.44 -1.52 -7.08
C ALA A 14 -25.18 -0.26 -6.59
N ALA A 15 -26.45 -0.15 -6.91
CA ALA A 15 -27.29 0.95 -6.46
C ALA A 15 -28.58 0.41 -5.86
N PHE A 16 -29.07 1.07 -4.80
CA PHE A 16 -30.30 0.74 -4.11
C PHE A 16 -31.11 2.03 -3.93
N GLY A 17 -32.42 1.95 -4.05
CA GLY A 17 -33.29 3.08 -3.85
C GLY A 17 -34.47 3.11 -4.81
N ASN A 18 -35.03 4.29 -5.00
CA ASN A 18 -36.13 4.52 -5.90
C ASN A 18 -35.69 4.70 -7.36
N SER A 19 -36.67 4.91 -8.27
CA SER A 19 -36.39 5.10 -9.71
C SER A 19 -35.43 6.23 -10.01
N ASP A 20 -35.48 7.34 -9.26
CA ASP A 20 -34.62 8.50 -9.49
C ASP A 20 -33.16 8.21 -9.10
N GLU A 21 -32.95 7.44 -8.04
CA GLU A 21 -31.63 7.02 -7.60
C GLU A 21 -31.00 6.03 -8.59
N MET A 22 -31.79 5.11 -9.13
CA MET A 22 -31.35 4.22 -10.21
C MET A 22 -30.92 5.01 -11.45
N GLN A 23 -31.70 6.01 -11.86
CA GLN A 23 -31.35 6.86 -12.98
C GLN A 23 -30.09 7.68 -12.75
N LYS A 24 -29.86 8.16 -11.53
CA LYS A 24 -28.62 8.84 -11.17
C LYS A 24 -27.41 7.89 -11.30
N ALA A 25 -27.55 6.65 -10.82
CA ALA A 25 -26.50 5.64 -10.95
C ALA A 25 -26.18 5.32 -12.43
N ILE A 26 -27.20 5.18 -13.27
CA ILE A 26 -27.01 4.97 -14.73
C ILE A 26 -26.27 6.14 -15.37
N LYS A 27 -26.68 7.39 -15.07
CA LYS A 27 -26.00 8.59 -15.59
C LYS A 27 -24.55 8.66 -15.13
N MET A 28 -24.27 8.34 -13.86
CA MET A 28 -22.94 8.28 -13.31
C MET A 28 -22.08 7.25 -14.04
N LEU A 29 -22.58 6.04 -14.26
CA LEU A 29 -21.87 4.99 -15.00
C LEU A 29 -21.56 5.42 -16.44
N GLY A 30 -22.49 6.09 -17.10
CA GLY A 30 -22.25 6.68 -18.45
C GLY A 30 -21.07 7.66 -18.43
N SER A 31 -21.05 8.58 -17.48
CA SER A 31 -19.97 9.57 -17.35
C SER A 31 -18.62 8.91 -17.02
N VAL A 32 -18.63 7.88 -16.18
CA VAL A 32 -17.41 7.12 -15.88
C VAL A 32 -16.92 6.34 -17.10
N LYS A 33 -17.82 5.70 -17.85
CA LYS A 33 -17.48 5.02 -19.12
C LYS A 33 -16.84 6.00 -20.12
N ASP A 34 -17.42 7.18 -20.30
CA ASP A 34 -16.87 8.20 -21.19
C ASP A 34 -15.47 8.66 -20.76
N SER A 35 -15.25 8.82 -19.46
CA SER A 35 -13.94 9.19 -18.91
C SER A 35 -12.89 8.11 -19.16
N ILE A 36 -13.26 6.83 -18.98
CA ILE A 36 -12.37 5.69 -19.29
C ILE A 36 -12.05 5.64 -20.78
N ILE A 37 -13.05 5.81 -21.64
CA ILE A 37 -12.85 5.84 -23.10
C ILE A 37 -11.92 6.99 -23.49
N ASN A 38 -12.06 8.17 -22.90
CA ASN A 38 -11.14 9.31 -23.17
C ASN A 38 -9.69 8.94 -22.80
N ALA A 39 -9.48 8.33 -21.64
CA ALA A 39 -8.14 7.91 -21.23
C ALA A 39 -7.55 6.87 -22.20
N TYR A 40 -8.34 5.90 -22.60
CA TYR A 40 -7.90 4.89 -23.56
C TYR A 40 -7.65 5.46 -24.95
N GLU A 41 -8.49 6.40 -25.43
CA GLU A 41 -8.31 7.08 -26.71
C GLU A 41 -6.97 7.84 -26.75
N ILE A 42 -6.65 8.58 -25.69
CA ILE A 42 -5.37 9.28 -25.56
C ILE A 42 -4.19 8.30 -25.55
N LYS A 43 -4.32 7.17 -24.85
CA LYS A 43 -3.24 6.20 -24.70
C LYS A 43 -3.03 5.35 -25.96
N THR A 44 -4.12 4.88 -26.59
CA THR A 44 -4.07 3.87 -27.67
C THR A 44 -4.19 4.47 -29.05
N GLY A 45 -4.76 5.66 -29.19
CA GLY A 45 -5.11 6.25 -30.49
C GLY A 45 -6.27 5.54 -31.20
N LEU A 46 -6.93 4.59 -30.56
CA LEU A 46 -8.09 3.88 -31.13
C LEU A 46 -9.33 4.76 -31.09
N SER A 47 -10.25 4.55 -32.05
CA SER A 47 -11.52 5.28 -32.09
C SER A 47 -12.41 4.90 -30.89
N ARG A 48 -13.20 5.89 -30.41
CA ARG A 48 -14.18 5.70 -29.32
C ARG A 48 -15.14 4.53 -29.56
N ALA A 49 -15.60 4.37 -30.80
CA ALA A 49 -16.49 3.27 -31.17
C ALA A 49 -15.83 1.90 -30.97
N LYS A 50 -14.55 1.76 -31.38
CA LYS A 50 -13.78 0.54 -31.18
C LYS A 50 -13.52 0.26 -29.71
N LEU A 51 -13.16 1.29 -28.94
CA LEU A 51 -12.94 1.19 -27.50
C LEU A 51 -14.22 0.78 -26.76
N SER A 52 -15.37 1.42 -27.08
CA SER A 52 -16.65 1.03 -26.50
C SER A 52 -16.99 -0.42 -26.80
N HIS A 53 -16.81 -0.87 -28.03
CA HIS A 53 -17.07 -2.26 -28.42
C HIS A 53 -16.18 -3.25 -27.67
N LEU A 54 -14.89 -2.93 -27.50
CA LEU A 54 -13.95 -3.78 -26.73
C LEU A 54 -14.33 -3.85 -25.24
N MET A 55 -14.80 -2.75 -24.66
CA MET A 55 -15.29 -2.71 -23.27
C MET A 55 -16.61 -3.47 -23.11
N ASP A 56 -17.53 -3.30 -24.05
CA ASP A 56 -18.84 -3.98 -24.05
C ASP A 56 -18.68 -5.51 -24.17
N ALA A 57 -17.63 -5.95 -24.88
CA ALA A 57 -17.30 -7.37 -25.08
C ALA A 57 -16.44 -7.97 -23.94
N GLU A 58 -16.11 -7.19 -22.90
CA GLU A 58 -15.20 -7.63 -21.82
C GLU A 58 -13.93 -8.28 -22.38
N THR A 59 -13.21 -7.51 -23.20
CA THR A 59 -12.10 -8.06 -23.99
C THR A 59 -10.91 -8.37 -23.11
N TRP A 60 -10.50 -9.63 -23.19
CA TRP A 60 -9.24 -10.13 -22.63
C TRP A 60 -8.15 -10.11 -23.70
N MET A 61 -6.96 -9.69 -23.32
CA MET A 61 -5.81 -9.66 -24.23
C MET A 61 -4.54 -10.09 -23.51
N ASP A 62 -3.67 -10.78 -24.23
CA ASP A 62 -2.33 -11.11 -23.76
C ASP A 62 -1.40 -9.89 -23.84
N ALA A 63 -0.16 -10.05 -23.38
CA ALA A 63 0.81 -8.97 -23.36
C ALA A 63 1.13 -8.43 -24.78
N ASN A 64 1.21 -9.30 -25.79
CA ASN A 64 1.50 -8.90 -27.17
C ASN A 64 0.35 -8.06 -27.75
N LYS A 65 -0.88 -8.55 -27.54
CA LYS A 65 -2.08 -7.84 -28.01
C LYS A 65 -2.30 -6.51 -27.30
N ALA A 66 -1.94 -6.42 -26.02
CA ALA A 66 -2.00 -5.17 -25.28
C ALA A 66 -1.02 -4.13 -25.85
N VAL A 67 0.17 -4.54 -26.26
CA VAL A 67 1.14 -3.65 -26.93
C VAL A 67 0.67 -3.30 -28.35
N GLU A 68 0.20 -4.26 -29.14
CA GLU A 68 -0.32 -4.05 -30.49
C GLU A 68 -1.45 -3.01 -30.52
N LEU A 69 -2.35 -3.08 -29.55
CA LEU A 69 -3.48 -2.15 -29.42
C LEU A 69 -3.13 -0.84 -28.70
N GLY A 70 -1.89 -0.69 -28.22
CA GLY A 70 -1.40 0.53 -27.57
C GLY A 70 -1.80 0.68 -26.10
N PHE A 71 -2.39 -0.32 -25.49
CA PHE A 71 -2.70 -0.30 -24.05
C PHE A 71 -1.44 -0.43 -23.17
N ALA A 72 -0.40 -1.07 -23.69
CA ALA A 72 0.91 -1.16 -23.05
C ALA A 72 1.99 -0.65 -24.00
N ASP A 73 3.09 -0.15 -23.46
CA ASP A 73 4.20 0.38 -24.23
C ASP A 73 5.14 -0.73 -24.70
N GLU A 74 5.45 -1.65 -23.80
CA GLU A 74 6.39 -2.77 -24.07
C GLU A 74 6.12 -3.97 -23.17
N ILE A 75 6.70 -5.10 -23.56
CA ILE A 75 6.71 -6.31 -22.73
C ILE A 75 8.03 -6.38 -21.99
N MET A 76 7.98 -6.23 -20.67
CA MET A 76 9.15 -6.38 -19.83
C MET A 76 9.68 -7.81 -19.87
N GLN A 77 10.73 -8.03 -20.65
CA GLN A 77 11.46 -9.30 -20.70
C GLN A 77 12.55 -9.30 -19.62
N ARG A 78 12.71 -10.44 -18.98
CA ARG A 78 13.87 -10.65 -18.13
C ARG A 78 15.04 -10.96 -19.06
N ASN A 79 15.88 -9.97 -19.32
CA ASN A 79 17.13 -10.22 -20.03
C ASN A 79 17.96 -11.19 -19.20
N SER A 80 18.02 -12.44 -19.67
CA SER A 80 18.91 -13.46 -19.11
C SER A 80 20.36 -13.30 -19.63
N GLU A 81 20.61 -12.28 -20.42
CA GLU A 81 21.94 -11.97 -20.89
C GLU A 81 22.41 -10.69 -20.25
N SER A 82 23.46 -10.91 -19.51
CA SER A 82 24.54 -9.99 -19.25
C SER A 82 24.40 -8.91 -18.22
N GLU A 83 25.56 -8.83 -17.76
CA GLU A 83 26.18 -7.85 -16.90
C GLU A 83 25.78 -8.04 -15.44
N GLU A 84 26.74 -8.60 -14.75
CA GLU A 84 26.98 -8.36 -13.35
C GLU A 84 27.08 -6.84 -13.11
N VAL A 85 25.99 -6.16 -13.40
CA VAL A 85 25.73 -4.89 -12.75
C VAL A 85 25.52 -5.27 -11.30
N PRO A 86 26.28 -4.75 -10.36
CA PRO A 86 26.01 -4.97 -8.94
C PRO A 86 24.55 -4.59 -8.76
N THR A 87 23.70 -5.58 -8.59
CA THR A 87 22.27 -5.38 -8.43
C THR A 87 22.10 -4.45 -7.23
N PRO A 88 21.87 -3.17 -7.44
CA PRO A 88 21.52 -2.35 -6.32
C PRO A 88 20.23 -2.94 -5.79
N ALA A 89 20.07 -2.92 -4.53
CA ALA A 89 19.01 -3.46 -3.70
C ALA A 89 17.55 -3.23 -4.17
N VAL A 90 17.32 -2.86 -5.43
CA VAL A 90 15.99 -2.55 -5.98
C VAL A 90 15.12 -3.79 -6.09
N SER A 91 15.70 -4.93 -6.46
CA SER A 91 14.96 -6.21 -6.50
C SER A 91 14.61 -6.72 -5.09
N MET A 92 15.38 -6.32 -4.09
CA MET A 92 15.16 -6.67 -2.70
C MET A 92 14.23 -5.68 -1.97
N LEU A 93 13.97 -4.49 -2.51
CA LEU A 93 13.08 -3.49 -1.91
C LEU A 93 11.64 -4.01 -1.72
N TYR A 94 11.24 -4.97 -2.54
CA TYR A 94 9.91 -5.59 -2.48
C TYR A 94 9.92 -7.01 -1.93
N SER A 95 11.07 -7.52 -1.47
CA SER A 95 11.09 -8.82 -0.80
C SER A 95 10.39 -8.69 0.56
N LYS A 96 9.62 -9.71 0.93
CA LYS A 96 8.93 -9.75 2.23
C LYS A 96 9.89 -9.48 3.40
N ALA A 97 11.11 -10.01 3.32
CA ALA A 97 12.14 -9.80 4.33
C ALA A 97 12.54 -8.32 4.44
N ASN A 98 12.77 -7.64 3.33
CA ASN A 98 13.16 -6.23 3.33
C ASN A 98 12.04 -5.30 3.78
N VAL A 99 10.79 -5.60 3.39
CA VAL A 99 9.64 -4.84 3.87
C VAL A 99 9.48 -5.00 5.38
N VAL A 100 9.61 -6.22 5.89
CA VAL A 100 9.54 -6.50 7.34
C VAL A 100 10.69 -5.82 8.07
N ASN A 101 11.92 -5.93 7.59
CA ASN A 101 13.08 -5.30 8.23
C ASN A 101 12.96 -3.78 8.24
N SER A 102 12.59 -3.16 7.12
CA SER A 102 12.36 -1.71 7.04
C SER A 102 11.23 -1.25 7.97
N LEU A 103 10.17 -2.04 8.11
CA LEU A 103 9.08 -1.76 9.04
C LEU A 103 9.56 -1.88 10.50
N MET A 104 10.32 -2.93 10.82
CA MET A 104 10.87 -3.14 12.16
C MET A 104 11.86 -2.04 12.55
N GLU A 105 12.71 -1.58 11.63
CA GLU A 105 13.61 -0.44 11.87
C GLU A 105 12.83 0.85 12.14
N LYS A 106 11.78 1.11 11.38
CA LYS A 106 10.92 2.29 11.61
C LYS A 106 10.16 2.20 12.93
N ILE A 107 9.72 1.03 13.32
CA ILE A 107 9.09 0.80 14.62
C ILE A 107 10.12 1.00 15.73
N ALA A 108 11.31 0.40 15.62
CA ALA A 108 12.38 0.55 16.60
C ALA A 108 12.80 2.03 16.76
N ALA A 109 12.92 2.76 15.65
CA ALA A 109 13.25 4.19 15.69
C ALA A 109 12.15 5.06 16.35
N LYS A 110 10.89 4.70 16.17
CA LYS A 110 9.76 5.40 16.83
C LYS A 110 9.50 4.93 18.26
N CYS A 111 9.84 3.69 18.57
CA CYS A 111 9.72 3.10 19.90
C CYS A 111 11.04 3.14 20.68
N ALA A 112 12.09 3.76 20.15
CA ALA A 112 13.26 4.12 20.94
C ALA A 112 12.78 5.13 22.01
N ILE A 113 12.36 4.57 23.14
CA ILE A 113 12.12 5.33 24.35
C ILE A 113 13.48 5.92 24.68
N GLU A 114 13.59 7.24 24.62
CA GLU A 114 14.74 7.92 25.23
C GLU A 114 14.90 7.32 26.62
N PRO A 115 16.10 6.85 27.00
CA PRO A 115 16.30 6.31 28.33
C PRO A 115 15.83 7.39 29.30
N LYS A 116 14.71 7.11 29.96
CA LYS A 116 14.19 7.98 31.03
C LYS A 116 15.38 8.30 31.94
N PRO A 117 15.70 9.57 32.19
CA PRO A 117 16.81 9.90 33.04
C PRO A 117 16.66 9.08 34.32
N ALA A 118 17.71 8.40 34.70
CA ALA A 118 17.72 7.52 35.86
C ALA A 118 17.10 8.29 37.00
N VAL A 119 15.94 7.83 37.47
CA VAL A 119 15.34 8.38 38.69
C VAL A 119 16.41 8.17 39.75
N PRO A 120 16.90 9.24 40.43
CA PRO A 120 17.88 9.06 41.45
C PRO A 120 17.32 8.02 42.40
N GLU A 121 18.07 6.96 42.64
CA GLU A 121 17.72 5.95 43.61
C GLU A 121 17.30 6.68 44.89
N ARG A 122 16.03 6.62 45.22
CA ARG A 122 15.57 7.06 46.54
C ARG A 122 16.27 6.11 47.48
N THR A 123 17.39 6.57 48.01
CA THR A 123 18.03 5.92 49.16
C THR A 123 16.97 5.86 50.23
N GLY A 124 16.34 4.71 50.32
CA GLY A 124 15.42 4.43 51.42
C GLY A 124 16.14 4.73 52.71
N ARG A 125 15.45 5.29 53.70
CA ARG A 125 16.03 5.52 55.05
C ARG A 125 16.62 4.22 55.52
N SER A 126 17.84 4.28 56.03
CA SER A 126 18.52 3.07 56.50
C SER A 126 17.67 2.39 57.57
N VAL A 127 17.72 1.05 57.59
CA VAL A 127 16.98 0.26 58.60
C VAL A 127 17.37 0.68 60.03
N ASP A 128 18.62 1.11 60.21
CA ASP A 128 19.13 1.58 61.48
C ASP A 128 18.51 2.92 61.92
N GLU A 129 18.27 3.83 60.96
CA GLU A 129 17.58 5.11 61.23
C GLU A 129 16.10 4.88 61.59
N LEU A 130 15.46 3.90 60.99
CA LEU A 130 14.09 3.51 61.33
C LEU A 130 14.03 2.82 62.72
N ARG A 131 15.00 1.99 63.03
CA ARG A 131 15.11 1.37 64.36
C ARG A 131 15.40 2.39 65.46
N ALA A 132 16.28 3.35 65.23
CA ALA A 132 16.54 4.44 66.16
C ALA A 132 15.26 5.24 66.48
N LYS A 133 14.49 5.60 65.48
CA LYS A 133 13.18 6.25 65.68
C LYS A 133 12.17 5.41 66.42
N LEU A 134 12.12 4.10 66.15
CA LEU A 134 11.22 3.20 66.85
C LEU A 134 11.59 3.08 68.34
N ASN A 135 12.88 3.03 68.67
CA ASN A 135 13.33 3.00 70.05
C ASN A 135 13.04 4.30 70.81
N THR A 136 13.13 5.42 70.11
CA THR A 136 12.77 6.73 70.73
C THR A 136 11.29 6.75 71.10
N ILE A 137 10.41 6.26 70.25
CA ILE A 137 8.97 6.21 70.50
C ILE A 137 8.64 5.23 71.63
N LYS A 138 9.33 4.06 71.71
CA LYS A 138 9.12 3.09 72.81
C LYS A 138 9.46 3.63 74.18
N ASN A 139 10.37 4.60 74.30
CA ASN A 139 10.76 5.18 75.58
C ASN A 139 9.83 6.32 76.02
N TYR A 140 8.79 6.67 75.25
CA TYR A 140 7.79 7.70 75.57
C TYR A 140 6.41 7.11 75.94
N ILE A 141 6.29 5.81 75.95
CA ILE A 141 5.10 5.10 76.44
C ILE A 141 5.49 4.33 77.76
#